data_60d8f3a01a8092751f74f190295eb453
#
_entry.id   60d8f3a01a8092751f74f190295eb453
#
_cell.length_a   1.000
_cell.length_b   1.000
_cell.length_c   1.000
_cell.angle_alpha   90.00
_cell.angle_beta   90.00
_cell.angle_gamma   90.00
#
_symmetry.space_group_name_H-M   'P 1'
#
loop_
_entity.id
_entity.type
_entity.pdbx_description
1 polymer ?
#
loop_
_entity_poly.entity_id
_entity_poly.type
_entity_poly.pdbx_seq_one_letter_code
_entity_poly.pdbx_strand_id
1 'polypeptide(L)'
;VVAGGGVLGSQIAFQAAYCGFNVTIWLRSEGSIGRTQPKIDNLKKTYTEAIEKMADDKNAWCAGLADEDSFDKVECLKKVEAAYDGIKIELDMAKAVKDADLVIESMAENEKDKIAFYEKLAPLLPEKTVVVTNSSTLLPSMFVQYTGRPDKYLSLHFANSIWKNNTAEVMTQPQTDMKYFDEIMQFANDIRMIGLPV
;
A
#
# COMPACT_ATOMS: atom_id res chain seq x y z
N VAL A 1 0.68 -7.45 0.99
CA VAL A 1 -0.76 -7.47 1.28
C VAL A 1 -1.21 -6.10 1.74
N VAL A 2 -2.33 -5.61 1.25
CA VAL A 2 -2.99 -4.41 1.77
C VAL A 2 -4.25 -4.83 2.51
N ALA A 3 -4.32 -4.54 3.79
CA ALA A 3 -5.49 -4.84 4.61
C ALA A 3 -6.45 -3.64 4.61
N GLY A 4 -7.48 -3.73 3.80
CA GLY A 4 -8.48 -2.70 3.60
C GLY A 4 -8.55 -2.18 2.16
N GLY A 5 -9.75 -2.14 1.61
CA GLY A 5 -10.05 -1.67 0.25
C GLY A 5 -10.74 -0.30 0.21
N GLY A 6 -10.41 0.56 1.16
CA GLY A 6 -10.85 1.95 1.19
C GLY A 6 -10.21 2.78 0.07
N VAL A 7 -10.43 4.09 0.07
CA VAL A 7 -9.89 4.99 -0.96
C VAL A 7 -8.36 4.83 -1.04
N LEU A 8 -7.67 5.03 0.08
CA LEU A 8 -6.21 5.00 0.10
C LEU A 8 -5.65 3.58 0.01
N GLY A 9 -6.28 2.59 0.66
CA GLY A 9 -5.86 1.19 0.55
C GLY A 9 -5.90 0.67 -0.90
N SER A 10 -6.93 1.05 -1.66
CA SER A 10 -7.00 0.71 -3.10
C SER A 10 -5.90 1.41 -3.90
N GLN A 11 -5.58 2.67 -3.60
CA GLN A 11 -4.51 3.42 -4.25
C GLN A 11 -3.13 2.79 -3.98
N ILE A 12 -2.85 2.45 -2.71
CA ILE A 12 -1.60 1.78 -2.32
C ILE A 12 -1.45 0.44 -3.05
N ALA A 13 -2.51 -0.36 -3.06
CA ALA A 13 -2.53 -1.64 -3.76
C ALA A 13 -2.27 -1.48 -5.27
N PHE A 14 -2.93 -0.51 -5.91
CA PHE A 14 -2.77 -0.26 -7.34
C PHE A 14 -1.38 0.26 -7.68
N GLN A 15 -0.84 1.20 -6.89
CA GLN A 15 0.51 1.73 -7.07
C GLN A 15 1.58 0.65 -6.93
N ALA A 16 1.49 -0.18 -5.88
CA ALA A 16 2.42 -1.28 -5.69
C ALA A 16 2.37 -2.29 -6.86
N ALA A 17 1.16 -2.64 -7.32
CA ALA A 17 0.98 -3.52 -8.48
C ALA A 17 1.51 -2.88 -9.77
N TYR A 18 1.28 -1.60 -9.99
CA TYR A 18 1.82 -0.82 -11.11
C TYR A 18 3.36 -0.84 -11.15
N CYS A 19 3.98 -0.83 -9.97
CA CYS A 19 5.44 -0.94 -9.82
C CYS A 19 5.95 -2.40 -9.84
N GLY A 20 5.10 -3.39 -10.14
CA GLY A 20 5.50 -4.78 -10.37
C GLY A 20 5.44 -5.69 -9.15
N PHE A 21 4.91 -5.24 -8.02
CA PHE A 21 4.71 -6.08 -6.85
C PHE A 21 3.50 -7.01 -7.01
N ASN A 22 3.59 -8.20 -6.41
CA ASN A 22 2.44 -9.10 -6.25
C ASN A 22 1.56 -8.59 -5.11
N VAL A 23 0.33 -8.20 -5.42
CA VAL A 23 -0.55 -7.54 -4.47
C VAL A 23 -1.81 -8.35 -4.22
N THR A 24 -2.12 -8.57 -2.95
CA THR A 24 -3.42 -9.06 -2.48
C THR A 24 -4.05 -8.00 -1.56
N ILE A 25 -5.30 -7.66 -1.82
CA ILE A 25 -6.12 -6.86 -0.92
C ILE A 25 -6.92 -7.81 -0.04
N TRP A 26 -6.66 -7.79 1.27
CA TRP A 26 -7.51 -8.50 2.20
C TRP A 26 -8.71 -7.64 2.58
N LEU A 27 -9.91 -8.23 2.51
CA LEU A 27 -11.17 -7.60 2.88
C LEU A 27 -11.90 -8.42 3.94
N ARG A 28 -12.52 -7.73 4.87
CA ARG A 28 -13.22 -8.33 6.01
C ARG A 28 -14.48 -9.13 5.63
N SER A 29 -15.11 -8.82 4.51
CA SER A 29 -16.39 -9.41 4.10
C SER A 29 -16.65 -9.30 2.60
N GLU A 30 -17.50 -10.15 2.07
CA GLU A 30 -17.97 -10.10 0.67
C GLU A 30 -18.59 -8.75 0.31
N GLY A 31 -19.36 -8.14 1.21
CA GLY A 31 -19.92 -6.81 0.99
C GLY A 31 -18.88 -5.72 0.79
N SER A 32 -17.63 -5.94 1.22
CA SER A 32 -16.52 -5.03 0.96
C SER A 32 -15.98 -5.12 -0.47
N ILE A 33 -16.16 -6.27 -1.15
CA ILE A 33 -15.74 -6.45 -2.55
C ILE A 33 -16.49 -5.45 -3.45
N GLY A 34 -17.81 -5.37 -3.31
CA GLY A 34 -18.64 -4.44 -4.08
C GLY A 34 -18.32 -2.96 -3.87
N ARG A 35 -17.66 -2.61 -2.75
CA ARG A 35 -17.18 -1.24 -2.48
C ARG A 35 -15.73 -1.01 -2.94
N THR A 36 -14.94 -2.07 -3.03
CA THR A 36 -13.51 -2.01 -3.39
C THR A 36 -13.30 -2.11 -4.89
N GLN A 37 -13.96 -3.05 -5.56
CA GLN A 37 -13.78 -3.27 -7.00
C GLN A 37 -14.02 -2.02 -7.84
N PRO A 38 -15.09 -1.23 -7.64
CA PRO A 38 -15.26 0.02 -8.39
C PRO A 38 -14.14 1.05 -8.20
N LYS A 39 -13.45 1.01 -7.04
CA LYS A 39 -12.29 1.88 -6.82
C LYS A 39 -11.09 1.44 -7.64
N ILE A 40 -10.86 0.13 -7.73
CA ILE A 40 -9.78 -0.45 -8.55
C ILE A 40 -10.06 -0.16 -10.04
N ASP A 41 -11.32 -0.33 -10.49
CA ASP A 41 -11.75 -0.02 -11.86
C ASP A 41 -11.52 1.46 -12.19
N ASN A 42 -11.86 2.35 -11.25
CA ASN A 42 -11.63 3.79 -11.40
C ASN A 42 -10.13 4.15 -11.39
N LEU A 43 -9.31 3.44 -10.61
CA LEU A 43 -7.85 3.67 -10.60
C LEU A 43 -7.23 3.27 -11.93
N LYS A 44 -7.64 2.16 -12.54
CA LYS A 44 -7.22 1.80 -13.90
C LYS A 44 -7.46 2.96 -14.87
N LYS A 45 -8.68 3.50 -14.87
CA LYS A 45 -9.05 4.65 -15.70
C LYS A 45 -8.21 5.89 -15.37
N THR A 46 -8.08 6.23 -14.10
CA THR A 46 -7.34 7.41 -13.62
C THR A 46 -5.87 7.36 -14.04
N TYR A 47 -5.21 6.20 -13.88
CA TYR A 47 -3.81 6.02 -14.28
C TYR A 47 -3.65 6.12 -15.79
N THR A 48 -4.56 5.49 -16.56
CA THR A 48 -4.57 5.60 -18.03
C THR A 48 -4.67 7.05 -18.48
N GLU A 49 -5.67 7.79 -17.96
CA GLU A 49 -5.87 9.20 -18.30
C GLU A 49 -4.67 10.08 -17.88
N ALA A 50 -4.06 9.81 -16.73
CA ALA A 50 -2.90 10.54 -16.28
C ALA A 50 -1.69 10.32 -17.20
N ILE A 51 -1.43 9.06 -17.61
CA ILE A 51 -0.34 8.72 -18.53
C ILE A 51 -0.57 9.35 -19.90
N GLU A 52 -1.80 9.37 -20.40
CA GLU A 52 -2.14 10.02 -21.68
C GLU A 52 -1.89 11.52 -21.60
N LYS A 53 -2.32 12.19 -20.52
CA LYS A 53 -2.07 13.62 -20.32
C LYS A 53 -0.59 13.95 -20.20
N MET A 54 0.20 13.14 -19.48
CA MET A 54 1.65 13.32 -19.37
C MET A 54 2.34 13.32 -20.72
N ALA A 55 1.85 12.52 -21.68
CA ALA A 55 2.41 12.46 -23.03
C ALA A 55 2.20 13.74 -23.83
N ASP A 56 1.11 14.45 -23.56
CA ASP A 56 0.69 15.63 -24.31
C ASP A 56 1.02 16.97 -23.60
N ASP A 57 1.11 16.95 -22.27
CA ASP A 57 1.32 18.16 -21.45
C ASP A 57 2.29 17.88 -20.28
N LYS A 58 3.46 18.51 -20.34
CA LYS A 58 4.46 18.42 -19.26
C LYS A 58 3.97 18.94 -17.91
N ASN A 59 3.01 19.86 -17.89
CA ASN A 59 2.44 20.37 -16.64
C ASN A 59 1.52 19.35 -15.96
N ALA A 60 1.12 18.30 -16.67
CA ALA A 60 0.33 17.20 -16.12
C ALA A 60 1.19 16.05 -15.56
N TRP A 61 2.49 16.28 -15.40
CA TRP A 61 3.43 15.24 -14.96
C TRP A 61 3.07 14.66 -13.60
N CYS A 62 3.14 13.32 -13.52
CA CYS A 62 2.91 12.54 -12.30
C CYS A 62 4.15 11.68 -12.01
N ALA A 63 5.01 12.14 -11.10
CA ALA A 63 6.28 11.48 -10.77
C ALA A 63 6.11 10.07 -10.20
N GLY A 64 4.96 9.78 -9.59
CA GLY A 64 4.62 8.42 -9.15
C GLY A 64 4.41 7.42 -10.30
N LEU A 65 4.28 7.88 -11.55
CA LEU A 65 4.03 6.99 -12.70
C LEU A 65 5.28 6.74 -13.55
N ALA A 66 6.13 7.75 -13.74
CA ALA A 66 7.33 7.60 -14.54
C ALA A 66 8.37 8.70 -14.23
N ASP A 67 9.62 8.50 -14.66
CA ASP A 67 10.64 9.53 -14.70
C ASP A 67 10.58 10.23 -16.07
N GLU A 68 10.80 11.55 -16.10
CA GLU A 68 10.71 12.34 -17.33
C GLU A 68 11.68 11.83 -18.41
N ASP A 69 12.90 11.49 -18.00
CA ASP A 69 13.99 11.10 -18.91
C ASP A 69 13.77 9.71 -19.54
N SER A 70 12.95 8.87 -18.94
CA SER A 70 12.70 7.48 -19.36
C SER A 70 11.22 7.18 -19.63
N PHE A 71 10.40 8.21 -19.82
CA PHE A 71 8.98 8.04 -20.06
C PHE A 71 8.68 7.33 -21.38
N ASP A 72 8.00 6.19 -21.27
CA ASP A 72 7.43 5.46 -22.39
C ASP A 72 5.93 5.22 -22.14
N LYS A 73 5.08 5.92 -22.88
CA LYS A 73 3.63 5.85 -22.76
C LYS A 73 3.10 4.42 -22.90
N VAL A 74 3.63 3.68 -23.88
CA VAL A 74 3.16 2.31 -24.18
C VAL A 74 3.50 1.37 -23.02
N GLU A 75 4.72 1.44 -22.50
CA GLU A 75 5.15 0.64 -21.36
C GLU A 75 4.38 1.02 -20.08
N CYS A 76 4.13 2.30 -19.86
CA CYS A 76 3.31 2.73 -18.71
C CYS A 76 1.88 2.19 -18.80
N LEU A 77 1.24 2.22 -19.97
CA LEU A 77 -0.10 1.67 -20.17
C LEU A 77 -0.14 0.14 -19.98
N LYS A 78 0.89 -0.58 -20.43
CA LYS A 78 1.02 -2.04 -20.15
C LYS A 78 1.10 -2.33 -18.64
N LYS A 79 1.83 -1.50 -17.89
CA LYS A 79 1.89 -1.62 -16.42
C LYS A 79 0.53 -1.42 -15.76
N VAL A 80 -0.30 -0.51 -16.28
CA VAL A 80 -1.68 -0.31 -15.77
C VAL A 80 -2.52 -1.56 -15.97
N GLU A 81 -2.48 -2.16 -17.17
CA GLU A 81 -3.21 -3.41 -17.44
C GLU A 81 -2.70 -4.54 -16.55
N ALA A 82 -1.39 -4.73 -16.45
CA ALA A 82 -0.79 -5.76 -15.60
C ALA A 82 -1.13 -5.59 -14.12
N ALA A 83 -1.16 -4.34 -13.62
CA ALA A 83 -1.57 -4.03 -12.26
C ALA A 83 -3.03 -4.41 -12.01
N TYR A 84 -3.92 -4.00 -12.91
CA TYR A 84 -5.34 -4.29 -12.80
C TYR A 84 -5.63 -5.81 -12.80
N ASP A 85 -5.01 -6.54 -13.71
CA ASP A 85 -5.19 -7.99 -13.84
C ASP A 85 -4.50 -8.78 -12.71
N GLY A 86 -3.45 -8.22 -12.12
CA GLY A 86 -2.62 -8.88 -11.11
C GLY A 86 -3.11 -8.73 -9.67
N ILE A 87 -3.92 -7.71 -9.36
CA ILE A 87 -4.44 -7.50 -8.00
C ILE A 87 -5.44 -8.60 -7.66
N LYS A 88 -5.20 -9.25 -6.53
CA LYS A 88 -6.10 -10.28 -5.98
C LYS A 88 -6.89 -9.72 -4.81
N ILE A 89 -8.14 -10.13 -4.69
CA ILE A 89 -8.97 -9.88 -3.49
C ILE A 89 -9.13 -11.20 -2.76
N GLU A 90 -8.86 -11.20 -1.45
CA GLU A 90 -8.96 -12.37 -0.58
C GLU A 90 -9.69 -12.02 0.70
N LEU A 91 -10.63 -12.87 1.10
CA LEU A 91 -11.41 -12.71 2.34
C LEU A 91 -10.85 -13.54 3.50
N ASP A 92 -10.17 -14.63 3.17
CA ASP A 92 -9.49 -15.47 4.16
C ASP A 92 -8.13 -14.84 4.51
N MET A 93 -8.00 -14.36 5.74
CA MET A 93 -6.78 -13.70 6.20
C MET A 93 -5.56 -14.62 6.14
N ALA A 94 -5.71 -15.88 6.52
CA ALA A 94 -4.60 -16.84 6.51
C ALA A 94 -4.08 -17.08 5.08
N LYS A 95 -4.99 -17.16 4.10
CA LYS A 95 -4.62 -17.28 2.70
C LYS A 95 -3.98 -16.01 2.15
N ALA A 96 -4.54 -14.84 2.51
CA ALA A 96 -4.04 -13.55 2.06
C ALA A 96 -2.58 -13.32 2.47
N VAL A 97 -2.20 -13.72 3.70
CA VAL A 97 -0.88 -13.41 4.27
C VAL A 97 0.12 -14.56 4.23
N LYS A 98 -0.27 -15.72 3.70
CA LYS A 98 0.53 -16.96 3.72
C LYS A 98 1.99 -16.78 3.31
N ASP A 99 2.25 -15.98 2.29
CA ASP A 99 3.58 -15.75 1.73
C ASP A 99 3.98 -14.25 1.77
N ALA A 100 3.28 -13.45 2.58
CA ALA A 100 3.46 -12.00 2.60
C ALA A 100 4.86 -11.59 3.09
N ASP A 101 5.52 -10.72 2.35
CA ASP A 101 6.72 -10.02 2.79
C ASP A 101 6.35 -8.75 3.59
N LEU A 102 5.28 -8.08 3.18
CA LEU A 102 4.80 -6.85 3.79
C LEU A 102 3.27 -6.87 3.93
N VAL A 103 2.76 -6.46 5.08
CA VAL A 103 1.34 -6.16 5.29
C VAL A 103 1.18 -4.68 5.62
N ILE A 104 0.39 -3.98 4.80
CA ILE A 104 0.04 -2.57 5.00
C ILE A 104 -1.39 -2.50 5.53
N GLU A 105 -1.55 -2.13 6.78
CA GLU A 105 -2.85 -1.88 7.38
C GLU A 105 -3.39 -0.52 6.93
N SER A 106 -4.51 -0.53 6.21
CA SER A 106 -5.19 0.65 5.69
C SER A 106 -6.70 0.58 5.96
N MET A 107 -7.04 0.26 7.19
CA MET A 107 -8.41 0.17 7.68
C MET A 107 -8.91 1.53 8.20
N ALA A 108 -10.19 1.60 8.54
CA ALA A 108 -10.76 2.78 9.18
C ALA A 108 -10.05 3.12 10.51
N GLU A 109 -10.00 4.41 10.83
CA GLU A 109 -9.39 4.95 12.05
C GLU A 109 -10.23 4.62 13.31
N ASN A 110 -10.30 3.34 13.64
CA ASN A 110 -10.95 2.82 14.84
C ASN A 110 -9.98 1.94 15.63
N GLU A 111 -9.63 2.38 16.83
CA GLU A 111 -8.64 1.69 17.68
C GLU A 111 -9.02 0.25 17.98
N LYS A 112 -10.29 -0.01 18.33
CA LYS A 112 -10.75 -1.37 18.68
C LYS A 112 -10.69 -2.32 17.49
N ASP A 113 -11.09 -1.84 16.32
CA ASP A 113 -11.04 -2.63 15.09
C ASP A 113 -9.60 -2.96 14.68
N LYS A 114 -8.66 -2.01 14.87
CA LYS A 114 -7.24 -2.23 14.60
C LYS A 114 -6.61 -3.23 15.58
N ILE A 115 -6.92 -3.12 16.86
CA ILE A 115 -6.45 -4.08 17.88
C ILE A 115 -6.93 -5.49 17.51
N ALA A 116 -8.23 -5.67 17.28
CA ALA A 116 -8.79 -6.97 16.91
C ALA A 116 -8.19 -7.53 15.61
N PHE A 117 -7.89 -6.65 14.65
CA PHE A 117 -7.20 -7.02 13.42
C PHE A 117 -5.79 -7.54 13.69
N TYR A 118 -4.97 -6.81 14.47
CA TYR A 118 -3.60 -7.22 14.78
C TYR A 118 -3.54 -8.51 15.58
N GLU A 119 -4.40 -8.68 16.58
CA GLU A 119 -4.49 -9.92 17.38
C GLU A 119 -4.83 -11.14 16.51
N LYS A 120 -5.71 -10.97 15.53
CA LYS A 120 -6.06 -12.03 14.57
C LYS A 120 -4.95 -12.27 13.55
N LEU A 121 -4.26 -11.23 13.11
CA LEU A 121 -3.22 -11.28 12.09
C LEU A 121 -1.93 -11.92 12.62
N ALA A 122 -1.50 -11.54 13.82
CA ALA A 122 -0.20 -11.88 14.38
C ALA A 122 0.17 -13.38 14.29
N PRO A 123 -0.71 -14.32 14.67
CA PRO A 123 -0.38 -15.74 14.62
C PRO A 123 -0.34 -16.34 13.21
N LEU A 124 -0.82 -15.61 12.20
CA LEU A 124 -0.91 -16.09 10.80
C LEU A 124 0.28 -15.68 9.95
N LEU A 125 1.07 -14.72 10.41
CA LEU A 125 2.13 -14.12 9.60
C LEU A 125 3.38 -14.99 9.55
N PRO A 126 4.01 -15.14 8.36
CA PRO A 126 5.38 -15.64 8.26
C PRO A 126 6.34 -14.82 9.12
N GLU A 127 7.42 -15.43 9.57
CA GLU A 127 8.41 -14.73 10.39
C GLU A 127 9.04 -13.54 9.66
N LYS A 128 9.24 -13.64 8.34
CA LYS A 128 9.82 -12.58 7.50
C LYS A 128 8.98 -11.33 7.38
N THR A 129 7.67 -11.43 7.63
CA THR A 129 6.71 -10.36 7.29
C THR A 129 6.90 -9.11 8.14
N VAL A 130 7.08 -7.98 7.51
CA VAL A 130 7.01 -6.65 8.12
C VAL A 130 5.56 -6.17 8.10
N VAL A 131 5.13 -5.49 9.15
CA VAL A 131 3.79 -4.92 9.25
C VAL A 131 3.89 -3.40 9.40
N VAL A 132 3.13 -2.67 8.61
CA VAL A 132 3.05 -1.22 8.70
C VAL A 132 1.60 -0.75 8.82
N THR A 133 1.40 0.35 9.51
CA THR A 133 0.11 1.05 9.54
C THR A 133 0.15 2.29 8.66
N ASN A 134 -0.92 2.51 7.89
CA ASN A 134 -1.13 3.74 7.12
C ASN A 134 -2.00 4.76 7.89
N SER A 135 -2.14 4.60 9.21
CA SER A 135 -2.92 5.51 10.03
C SER A 135 -2.39 6.96 9.96
N SER A 136 -3.31 7.92 9.85
CA SER A 136 -3.00 9.36 9.84
C SER A 136 -2.94 9.95 11.23
N THR A 137 -3.63 9.36 12.22
CA THR A 137 -3.88 9.98 13.53
C THR A 137 -3.53 9.08 14.71
N LEU A 138 -3.50 7.77 14.50
CA LEU A 138 -3.21 6.80 15.55
C LEU A 138 -1.75 6.35 15.47
N LEU A 139 -1.02 6.60 16.55
CA LEU A 139 0.42 6.29 16.60
C LEU A 139 0.67 4.79 16.56
N PRO A 140 1.73 4.31 15.89
CA PRO A 140 2.07 2.90 15.86
C PRO A 140 2.35 2.33 17.25
N SER A 141 2.88 3.13 18.19
CA SER A 141 3.13 2.72 19.57
C SER A 141 1.87 2.26 20.32
N MET A 142 0.68 2.67 19.87
CA MET A 142 -0.60 2.23 20.48
C MET A 142 -0.91 0.75 20.18
N PHE A 143 -0.39 0.23 19.08
CA PHE A 143 -0.75 -1.10 18.57
C PHE A 143 0.37 -2.12 18.64
N VAL A 144 1.59 -1.70 18.87
CA VAL A 144 2.81 -2.54 18.79
C VAL A 144 2.69 -3.84 19.60
N GLN A 145 2.09 -3.78 20.79
CA GLN A 145 1.93 -4.95 21.68
C GLN A 145 0.98 -6.03 21.11
N TYR A 146 0.11 -5.67 20.15
CA TYR A 146 -0.86 -6.59 19.55
C TYR A 146 -0.35 -7.23 18.25
N THR A 147 0.77 -6.76 17.71
CA THR A 147 1.30 -7.20 16.42
C THR A 147 2.09 -8.49 16.47
N GLY A 148 2.55 -8.91 17.66
CA GLY A 148 3.41 -10.08 17.86
C GLY A 148 4.82 -9.94 17.27
N ARG A 149 5.18 -8.73 16.74
CA ARG A 149 6.47 -8.45 16.10
C ARG A 149 6.87 -6.98 16.26
N PRO A 150 7.15 -6.55 17.49
CA PRO A 150 7.41 -5.15 17.79
C PRO A 150 8.59 -4.55 17.03
N ASP A 151 9.59 -5.36 16.73
CA ASP A 151 10.78 -5.00 15.95
C ASP A 151 10.49 -4.76 14.46
N LYS A 152 9.45 -5.42 13.90
CA LYS A 152 9.02 -5.38 12.50
C LYS A 152 7.72 -4.59 12.29
N TYR A 153 7.42 -3.67 13.18
CA TYR A 153 6.20 -2.87 13.12
C TYR A 153 6.50 -1.38 13.17
N LEU A 154 5.97 -0.62 12.21
CA LEU A 154 6.17 0.83 12.09
C LEU A 154 5.04 1.46 11.27
N SER A 155 5.09 2.78 11.05
CA SER A 155 4.13 3.50 10.21
C SER A 155 4.68 3.72 8.80
N LEU A 156 3.78 3.61 7.82
CA LEU A 156 4.01 4.01 6.42
C LEU A 156 2.77 4.75 5.94
N HIS A 157 2.78 6.06 6.05
CA HIS A 157 1.63 6.92 5.77
C HIS A 157 1.76 7.59 4.40
N PHE A 158 0.68 7.54 3.63
CA PHE A 158 0.62 8.07 2.26
C PHE A 158 -0.34 9.26 2.17
N ALA A 159 -0.02 10.20 1.28
CA ALA A 159 -0.96 11.22 0.85
C ALA A 159 -1.97 10.64 -0.16
N ASN A 160 -3.18 11.21 -0.23
CA ASN A 160 -4.15 10.83 -1.27
C ASN A 160 -3.66 11.20 -2.68
N SER A 161 -4.14 10.47 -3.70
CA SER A 161 -3.71 10.62 -5.09
C SER A 161 -2.20 10.35 -5.23
N ILE A 162 -1.78 9.20 -4.72
CA ILE A 162 -0.37 8.84 -4.54
C ILE A 162 0.44 8.83 -5.84
N TRP A 163 -0.18 8.59 -6.99
CA TRP A 163 0.48 8.69 -8.31
C TRP A 163 0.93 10.12 -8.64
N LYS A 164 0.31 11.12 -8.02
CA LYS A 164 0.60 12.55 -8.19
C LYS A 164 1.33 13.12 -6.97
N ASN A 165 0.80 12.83 -5.77
CA ASN A 165 1.36 13.25 -4.49
C ASN A 165 2.23 12.11 -3.95
N ASN A 166 3.33 11.85 -4.63
CA ASN A 166 4.15 10.67 -4.42
C ASN A 166 5.08 10.76 -3.18
N THR A 167 4.49 11.03 -2.02
CA THR A 167 5.20 11.03 -0.73
C THR A 167 4.71 9.92 0.18
N ALA A 168 5.62 9.35 0.94
CA ALA A 168 5.35 8.35 1.96
C ALA A 168 6.16 8.66 3.23
N GLU A 169 5.47 8.94 4.31
CA GLU A 169 6.06 9.20 5.62
C GLU A 169 6.33 7.88 6.34
N VAL A 170 7.57 7.67 6.75
CA VAL A 170 7.99 6.47 7.47
C VAL A 170 8.35 6.87 8.90
N MET A 171 7.59 6.36 9.86
CA MET A 171 7.74 6.66 11.28
C MET A 171 7.98 5.37 12.07
N THR A 172 9.04 5.35 12.88
CA THR A 172 9.31 4.24 13.80
C THR A 172 8.50 4.37 15.09
N GLN A 173 8.48 3.30 15.87
CA GLN A 173 8.11 3.31 17.28
C GLN A 173 9.29 2.79 18.11
N PRO A 174 9.31 2.95 19.45
CA PRO A 174 10.52 2.69 20.26
C PRO A 174 11.16 1.30 20.14
N GLN A 175 10.42 0.30 19.69
CA GLN A 175 10.90 -1.09 19.55
C GLN A 175 11.21 -1.47 18.09
N THR A 176 11.01 -0.57 17.12
CA THR A 176 11.31 -0.84 15.71
C THR A 176 12.81 -1.06 15.52
N ASP A 177 13.20 -2.17 14.91
CA ASP A 177 14.57 -2.35 14.44
C ASP A 177 14.79 -1.49 13.17
N MET A 178 15.83 -0.67 13.19
CA MET A 178 16.15 0.24 12.10
C MET A 178 16.40 -0.45 10.75
N LYS A 179 16.75 -1.73 10.76
CA LYS A 179 16.81 -2.53 9.54
C LYS A 179 15.47 -2.53 8.79
N TYR A 180 14.38 -2.67 9.51
CA TYR A 180 13.04 -2.69 8.88
C TYR A 180 12.57 -1.29 8.50
N PHE A 181 13.03 -0.26 9.21
CA PHE A 181 12.85 1.11 8.74
C PHE A 181 13.51 1.32 7.37
N ASP A 182 14.76 0.89 7.20
CA ASP A 182 15.48 0.99 5.93
C ASP A 182 14.80 0.19 4.81
N GLU A 183 14.30 -1.02 5.13
CA GLU A 183 13.54 -1.85 4.18
C GLU A 183 12.25 -1.15 3.72
N ILE A 184 11.53 -0.48 4.62
CA ILE A 184 10.30 0.25 4.28
C ILE A 184 10.58 1.55 3.52
N MET A 185 11.66 2.25 3.84
CA MET A 185 12.15 3.38 3.04
C MET A 185 12.47 2.93 1.60
N GLN A 186 13.15 1.78 1.45
CA GLN A 186 13.43 1.22 0.13
C GLN A 186 12.14 0.83 -0.61
N PHE A 187 11.19 0.16 0.07
CA PHE A 187 9.88 -0.16 -0.51
C PHE A 187 9.15 1.10 -0.98
N ALA A 188 9.15 2.17 -0.20
CA ALA A 188 8.56 3.45 -0.61
C ALA A 188 9.17 3.96 -1.93
N ASN A 189 10.50 3.91 -2.05
CA ASN A 189 11.20 4.28 -3.28
C ASN A 189 10.85 3.33 -4.45
N ASP A 190 10.78 2.03 -4.20
CA ASP A 190 10.48 1.01 -5.22
C ASP A 190 9.06 1.17 -5.81
N ILE A 191 8.13 1.70 -5.02
CA ILE A 191 6.79 2.07 -5.51
C ILE A 191 6.69 3.53 -5.96
N ARG A 192 7.85 4.17 -6.22
CA ARG A 192 7.99 5.53 -6.76
C ARG A 192 7.48 6.64 -5.82
N MET A 193 7.52 6.40 -4.52
CA MET A 193 7.27 7.43 -3.50
C MET A 193 8.59 8.04 -3.05
N ILE A 194 8.53 9.31 -2.66
CA ILE A 194 9.60 9.97 -1.92
C ILE A 194 9.41 9.59 -0.46
N GLY A 195 10.27 8.71 0.06
CA GLY A 195 10.26 8.32 1.46
C GLY A 195 10.71 9.48 2.35
N LEU A 196 9.88 9.84 3.31
CA LEU A 196 10.16 10.90 4.29
C LEU A 196 10.31 10.28 5.68
N PRO A 197 11.49 10.34 6.30
CA PRO A 197 11.67 9.92 7.69
C PRO A 197 10.99 10.93 8.63
N VAL A 198 10.19 10.45 9.58
CA VAL A 198 9.42 11.26 10.53
C VAL A 198 9.69 10.79 11.95
#